data_f01a82d9d55a95c7ce1783e294f3a8b9
#
_entry.id   f01a82d9d55a95c7ce1783e294f3a8b9
#
_cell.length_a   1.000
_cell.length_b   1.000
_cell.length_c   1.000
_cell.angle_alpha   90.00
_cell.angle_beta   90.00
_cell.angle_gamma   90.00
#
_symmetry.space_group_name_H-M   'P 1'
#
loop_
_entity.id
_entity.type
_entity.pdbx_description
1 polymer ?
#
loop_
_entity_poly.entity_id
_entity_poly.type
_entity_poly.pdbx_seq_one_letter_code
_entity_poly.pdbx_strand_id
1 'polypeptide(L)'
;MNPKYEKLFDDEIREFIRISESFAQEYAGDSVEELRQNYNEMVKHFRQVRPSSVQVEDKKVAFKERSLIYRHYSKTTDNKSDLIYFHGGGFVVGGLESHDDICA
;
A
#
# COMPACT_ATOMS: atom_id res chain seq x y z
N MET A 1 -22.97 -1.95 -0.59
CA MET A 1 -22.64 -1.74 0.85
C MET A 1 -23.84 -2.14 1.70
N ASN A 2 -23.63 -2.69 2.88
CA ASN A 2 -24.73 -3.07 3.77
C ASN A 2 -25.32 -1.82 4.44
N PRO A 3 -26.63 -1.50 4.24
CA PRO A 3 -27.27 -0.30 4.77
C PRO A 3 -27.20 -0.14 6.29
N LYS A 4 -26.97 -1.25 6.99
CA LYS A 4 -26.82 -1.26 8.45
C LYS A 4 -25.63 -0.41 8.92
N TYR A 5 -24.57 -0.35 8.12
CA TYR A 5 -23.33 0.34 8.47
C TYR A 5 -23.22 1.75 7.89
N GLU A 6 -24.05 2.11 6.91
CA GLU A 6 -24.02 3.44 6.29
C GLU A 6 -24.20 4.60 7.27
N LYS A 7 -24.99 4.38 8.32
CA LYS A 7 -25.24 5.40 9.35
C LYS A 7 -24.04 5.63 10.28
N LEU A 8 -23.05 4.74 10.24
CA LEU A 8 -21.86 4.81 11.08
C LEU A 8 -20.69 5.53 10.39
N PHE A 9 -20.84 5.83 9.10
CA PHE A 9 -19.79 6.47 8.32
C PHE A 9 -19.90 7.99 8.40
N ASP A 10 -18.79 8.63 8.69
CA ASP A 10 -18.64 10.06 8.53
C ASP A 10 -18.41 10.43 7.04
N ASP A 11 -18.32 11.71 6.76
CA ASP A 11 -18.18 12.21 5.39
C ASP A 11 -16.84 11.82 4.76
N GLU A 12 -15.77 11.72 5.55
CA GLU A 12 -14.44 11.31 5.07
C GLU A 12 -14.44 9.84 4.64
N ILE A 13 -15.07 8.97 5.42
CA ILE A 13 -15.22 7.55 5.06
C ILE A 13 -16.08 7.39 3.81
N ARG A 14 -17.16 8.15 3.67
CA ARG A 14 -18.01 8.13 2.48
C ARG A 14 -17.25 8.54 1.23
N GLU A 15 -16.47 9.58 1.33
CA GLU A 15 -15.66 10.07 0.21
C GLU A 15 -14.55 9.06 -0.16
N PHE A 16 -13.88 8.47 0.81
CA PHE A 16 -12.91 7.40 0.58
C PHE A 16 -13.54 6.21 -0.17
N ILE A 17 -14.71 5.77 0.26
CA ILE A 17 -15.42 4.67 -0.40
C ILE A 17 -15.78 5.04 -1.83
N ARG A 18 -16.34 6.23 -2.05
CA ARG A 18 -16.73 6.72 -3.39
C ARG A 18 -15.54 6.73 -4.35
N ILE A 19 -14.42 7.25 -3.92
CA ILE A 19 -13.18 7.29 -4.71
C ILE A 19 -12.68 5.87 -5.00
N SER A 20 -12.61 5.02 -3.99
CA SER A 20 -12.14 3.64 -4.14
C SER A 20 -13.03 2.83 -5.10
N GLU A 21 -14.34 2.98 -5.03
CA GLU A 21 -15.29 2.33 -5.93
C GLU A 21 -15.17 2.84 -7.38
N SER A 22 -14.85 4.12 -7.59
CA SER A 22 -14.62 4.66 -8.94
C SER A 22 -13.46 3.97 -9.64
N PHE A 23 -12.36 3.71 -8.93
CA PHE A 23 -11.24 2.93 -9.47
C PHE A 23 -11.63 1.48 -9.79
N ALA A 24 -12.44 0.86 -8.94
CA ALA A 24 -12.90 -0.51 -9.17
C ALA A 24 -13.80 -0.65 -10.40
N GLN A 25 -14.63 0.35 -10.69
CA GLN A 25 -15.53 0.35 -11.86
C GLN A 25 -14.78 0.61 -13.18
N GLU A 26 -13.78 1.50 -13.14
CA GLU A 26 -13.03 1.91 -14.33
C GLU A 26 -12.13 0.77 -14.86
N TYR A 27 -11.75 -0.16 -14.01
CA TYR A 27 -10.79 -1.22 -14.30
C TYR A 27 -11.34 -2.62 -13.97
N ALA A 28 -12.49 -2.95 -14.49
CA ALA A 28 -13.04 -4.30 -14.44
C ALA A 28 -12.26 -5.24 -15.39
N GLY A 29 -10.91 -5.24 -15.27
CA GLY A 29 -10.03 -6.08 -16.07
C GLY A 29 -10.00 -7.52 -15.55
N ASP A 30 -9.82 -8.47 -16.45
CA ASP A 30 -9.79 -9.90 -16.12
C ASP A 30 -8.40 -10.43 -15.79
N SER A 31 -7.33 -9.62 -15.93
CA SER A 31 -5.96 -10.05 -15.68
C SER A 31 -5.42 -9.60 -14.31
N VAL A 32 -4.50 -10.37 -13.75
CA VAL A 32 -3.80 -10.03 -12.50
C VAL A 32 -2.98 -8.75 -12.67
N GLU A 33 -2.38 -8.55 -13.83
CA GLU A 33 -1.60 -7.36 -14.17
C GLU A 33 -2.46 -6.10 -14.13
N GLU A 34 -3.65 -6.15 -14.69
CA GLU A 34 -4.61 -5.03 -14.66
C GLU A 34 -5.11 -4.74 -13.24
N LEU A 35 -5.40 -5.78 -12.47
CA LEU A 35 -5.76 -5.63 -11.06
C LEU A 35 -4.65 -4.95 -10.25
N ARG A 36 -3.40 -5.32 -10.46
CA ARG A 36 -2.24 -4.71 -9.80
C ARG A 36 -2.05 -3.27 -10.19
N GLN A 37 -2.14 -2.98 -11.48
CA GLN A 37 -2.02 -1.62 -12.00
C GLN A 37 -3.11 -0.72 -11.42
N ASN A 38 -4.35 -1.16 -11.45
CA ASN A 38 -5.48 -0.44 -10.89
C ASN A 38 -5.32 -0.16 -9.38
N TYR A 39 -4.94 -1.18 -8.64
CA TYR A 39 -4.65 -1.02 -7.21
C TYR A 39 -3.56 0.01 -6.95
N ASN A 40 -2.48 -0.02 -7.72
CA ASN A 40 -1.41 0.95 -7.58
C ASN A 40 -1.84 2.38 -7.94
N GLU A 41 -2.68 2.57 -8.95
CA GLU A 41 -3.24 3.89 -9.28
C GLU A 41 -4.17 4.42 -8.19
N MET A 42 -5.02 3.58 -7.64
CA MET A 42 -5.86 3.93 -6.49
C MET A 42 -5.01 4.36 -5.30
N VAL A 43 -3.99 3.61 -4.96
CA VAL A 43 -3.10 3.93 -3.83
C VAL A 43 -2.35 5.24 -4.05
N LYS A 44 -1.89 5.53 -5.27
CA LYS A 44 -1.26 6.83 -5.59
C LYS A 44 -2.17 8.01 -5.27
N HIS A 45 -3.47 7.85 -5.47
CA HIS A 45 -4.44 8.91 -5.15
C HIS A 45 -4.46 9.25 -3.66
N PHE A 46 -4.30 8.25 -2.80
CA PHE A 46 -4.33 8.41 -1.34
C PHE A 46 -2.95 8.58 -0.69
N ARG A 47 -1.88 8.44 -1.48
CA ARG A 47 -0.50 8.44 -0.97
C ARG A 47 -0.16 9.73 -0.24
N GLN A 48 0.42 9.57 0.93
CA GLN A 48 1.00 10.67 1.71
C GLN A 48 2.47 10.90 1.33
N VAL A 49 2.92 12.13 1.54
CA VAL A 49 4.33 12.48 1.30
C VAL A 49 5.21 11.84 2.36
N ARG A 50 6.28 11.18 1.91
CA ARG A 50 7.27 10.58 2.79
C ARG A 50 7.97 11.67 3.60
N PRO A 51 8.15 11.51 4.93
CA PRO A 51 8.93 12.45 5.73
C PRO A 51 10.38 12.54 5.23
N SER A 52 10.91 13.75 5.10
CA SER A 52 12.28 13.98 4.63
C SER A 52 13.36 13.44 5.58
N SER A 53 13.00 13.22 6.84
CA SER A 53 13.91 12.64 7.85
C SER A 53 14.09 11.13 7.73
N VAL A 54 13.31 10.47 6.89
CA VAL A 54 13.37 9.01 6.68
C VAL A 54 14.25 8.70 5.49
N GLN A 55 15.30 7.93 5.71
CA GLN A 55 16.11 7.35 4.65
C GLN A 55 15.49 6.05 4.18
N VAL A 56 15.46 5.83 2.87
CA VAL A 56 14.83 4.66 2.26
C VAL A 56 15.77 4.02 1.27
N GLU A 57 15.94 2.71 1.39
CA GLU A 57 16.83 1.93 0.54
C GLU A 57 16.18 0.59 0.20
N ASP A 58 16.11 0.25 -1.09
CA ASP A 58 15.67 -1.06 -1.52
C ASP A 58 16.85 -2.03 -1.49
N LYS A 59 16.67 -3.14 -0.79
CA LYS A 59 17.67 -4.18 -0.59
C LYS A 59 17.15 -5.52 -1.11
N LYS A 60 18.10 -6.37 -1.49
CA LYS A 60 17.83 -7.70 -2.01
C LYS A 60 18.34 -8.76 -1.04
N VAL A 61 17.49 -9.71 -0.72
CA VAL A 61 17.88 -10.90 0.04
C VAL A 61 17.65 -12.15 -0.81
N ALA A 62 18.67 -13.01 -0.85
CA ALA A 62 18.59 -14.30 -1.52
C ALA A 62 18.19 -15.39 -0.52
N PHE A 63 17.23 -16.22 -0.89
CA PHE A 63 16.82 -17.38 -0.14
C PHE A 63 16.60 -18.57 -1.08
N LYS A 64 17.45 -19.59 -0.98
CA LYS A 64 17.48 -20.71 -1.92
C LYS A 64 17.66 -20.19 -3.36
N GLU A 65 16.79 -20.61 -4.28
CA GLU A 65 16.79 -20.18 -5.69
C GLU A 65 15.98 -18.90 -5.96
N ARG A 66 15.47 -18.27 -4.90
CA ARG A 66 14.64 -17.06 -4.98
C ARG A 66 15.36 -15.85 -4.42
N SER A 67 15.00 -14.69 -4.91
CA SER A 67 15.40 -13.42 -4.32
C SER A 67 14.19 -12.56 -4.02
N LEU A 68 14.23 -11.89 -2.88
CA LEU A 68 13.20 -10.95 -2.45
C LEU A 68 13.81 -9.57 -2.36
N ILE A 69 13.04 -8.56 -2.77
CA ILE A 69 13.37 -7.16 -2.54
C ILE A 69 12.55 -6.69 -1.34
N TYR A 70 13.22 -6.06 -0.39
CA TYR A 70 12.57 -5.39 0.72
C TYR A 70 13.00 -3.94 0.78
N ARG A 71 12.16 -3.08 1.33
CA ARG A 71 12.46 -1.66 1.51
C ARG A 71 12.79 -1.40 2.96
N HIS A 72 13.97 -0.83 3.17
CA HIS A 72 14.47 -0.47 4.49
C HIS A 72 14.27 1.02 4.73
N TYR A 73 13.58 1.34 5.82
CA TYR A 73 13.33 2.69 6.30
C TYR A 73 14.14 2.92 7.57
N SER A 74 14.85 4.02 7.64
CA SER A 74 15.65 4.35 8.82
C SER A 74 15.68 5.85 9.08
N LYS A 75 15.83 6.21 10.34
CA LYS A 75 16.22 7.56 10.76
C LYS A 75 17.70 7.53 11.18
N THR A 76 18.34 8.70 11.13
CA THR A 76 19.75 8.87 11.52
C THR A 76 20.02 8.77 13.03
N THR A 77 18.98 8.56 13.84
CA THR A 77 19.07 8.39 15.30
C THR A 77 19.20 6.93 15.69
N ASP A 78 19.86 6.67 16.82
CA ASP A 78 20.03 5.35 17.43
C ASP A 78 18.73 4.51 17.41
N ASN A 79 18.65 3.56 16.53
CA ASN A 79 17.54 2.63 16.46
C ASN A 79 17.78 1.50 17.46
N LYS A 80 16.93 1.42 18.48
CA LYS A 80 17.00 0.36 19.49
C LYS A 80 16.16 -0.85 19.17
N SER A 81 15.32 -0.77 18.13
CA SER A 81 14.38 -1.83 17.75
C SER A 81 14.13 -1.81 16.25
N ASP A 82 13.92 -2.98 15.69
CA ASP A 82 13.51 -3.16 14.30
C ASP A 82 12.06 -3.60 14.23
N LEU A 83 11.35 -3.12 13.19
CA LEU A 83 9.99 -3.52 12.87
C LEU A 83 9.98 -4.12 11.46
N ILE A 84 9.43 -5.31 11.32
CA ILE A 84 9.21 -5.93 10.02
C ILE A 84 7.72 -5.83 9.67
N TYR A 85 7.41 -5.22 8.53
CA TYR A 85 6.06 -5.08 8.04
C TYR A 85 5.82 -5.92 6.78
N PHE A 86 4.80 -6.76 6.82
CA PHE A 86 4.32 -7.54 5.67
C PHE A 86 3.02 -6.94 5.17
N HIS A 87 3.02 -6.43 3.94
CA HIS A 87 1.82 -5.84 3.37
C HIS A 87 0.72 -6.85 3.09
N GLY A 88 -0.53 -6.41 3.14
CA GLY A 88 -1.69 -7.17 2.70
C GLY A 88 -1.85 -7.19 1.18
N GLY A 89 -2.96 -7.74 0.70
CA GLY A 89 -3.31 -7.75 -0.73
C GLY A 89 -3.64 -9.13 -1.29
N GLY A 90 -3.82 -10.13 -0.41
CA GLY A 90 -4.27 -11.49 -0.79
C GLY A 90 -3.31 -12.20 -1.75
N PHE A 91 -2.02 -11.91 -1.71
CA PHE A 91 -0.99 -12.39 -2.65
C PHE A 91 -1.20 -11.98 -4.11
N VAL A 92 -2.14 -11.10 -4.38
CA VAL A 92 -2.49 -10.65 -5.74
C VAL A 92 -2.04 -9.21 -5.99
N VAL A 93 -2.37 -8.30 -5.07
CA VAL A 93 -2.06 -6.88 -5.18
C VAL A 93 -1.19 -6.40 -4.03
N GLY A 94 -0.67 -5.19 -4.16
CA GLY A 94 0.21 -4.59 -3.17
C GLY A 94 1.69 -4.83 -3.46
N GLY A 95 2.51 -3.98 -2.90
CA GLY A 95 3.97 -4.02 -3.06
C GLY A 95 4.64 -2.90 -2.29
N LEU A 96 5.93 -2.69 -2.54
CA LEU A 96 6.72 -1.67 -1.87
C LEU A 96 6.15 -0.26 -2.08
N GLU A 97 5.74 0.03 -3.32
CA GLU A 97 5.22 1.35 -3.67
C GLU A 97 3.84 1.64 -3.06
N SER A 98 2.97 0.64 -2.98
CA SER A 98 1.61 0.81 -2.48
C SER A 98 1.53 0.96 -0.95
N HIS A 99 2.56 0.56 -0.23
CA HIS A 99 2.63 0.62 1.24
C HIS A 99 3.78 1.48 1.75
N ASP A 100 4.38 2.28 0.87
CA ASP A 100 5.55 3.10 1.19
C ASP A 100 5.28 4.15 2.27
N ASP A 101 4.19 4.86 2.18
CA ASP A 101 3.80 5.92 3.12
C ASP A 101 3.36 5.37 4.49
N ILE A 102 2.84 4.15 4.54
CA ILE A 102 2.49 3.49 5.81
C ILE A 102 3.76 3.11 6.58
N CYS A 103 4.83 2.76 5.87
CA CYS A 103 6.08 2.31 6.48
C CYS A 103 7.05 3.47 6.79
N ALA A 104 6.89 4.61 6.13
CA ALA A 104 7.73 5.79 6.29
C ALA A 104 7.26 6.68 7.43
#